data_3c1139d46c5375a20a1baf2f00847262
#
_entry.id   3c1139d46c5375a20a1baf2f00847262
#
_cell.length_a   1.000
_cell.length_b   1.000
_cell.length_c   1.000
_cell.angle_alpha   90.00
_cell.angle_beta   90.00
_cell.angle_gamma   90.00
#
_symmetry.space_group_name_H-M   'P 1'
#
loop_
_entity.id
_entity.type
_entity.pdbx_description
1 polymer ?
#
loop_
_entity_poly.entity_id
_entity_poly.type
_entity_poly.pdbx_seq_one_letter_code
_entity_poly.pdbx_strand_id
1 'polypeptide(L)'
;MKQVFRLELEEAKVMVEAAKQRSEEIGVLESICVVDDGGYPLALERMNGARVTGPQIAWNKAFTAAGHKRSTHLFNTAPNGPALPGNEAFGIQWSFEGKFAVFVGGFPIVVDGEVIGGVGLSGGNGEQDTQAGLAALKALQDHLRESGHEVVVEADIKK
;
A
#
# COMPACT_ATOMS: atom_id res chain seq x y z
N MET A 1 14.43 11.92 -20.18
CA MET A 1 14.52 10.60 -19.50
C MET A 1 14.86 10.83 -18.03
N LYS A 2 14.35 9.99 -17.16
CA LYS A 2 14.54 10.11 -15.72
C LYS A 2 15.14 8.82 -15.17
N GLN A 3 16.11 8.94 -14.29
CA GLN A 3 16.58 7.82 -13.48
C GLN A 3 15.71 7.68 -12.24
N VAL A 4 15.31 6.46 -11.91
CA VAL A 4 14.54 6.14 -10.72
C VAL A 4 15.14 4.91 -10.03
N PHE A 5 15.04 4.88 -8.71
CA PHE A 5 15.31 3.65 -7.96
C PHE A 5 14.16 2.66 -8.15
N ARG A 6 14.46 1.38 -8.07
CA ARG A 6 13.46 0.32 -8.07
C ARG A 6 13.53 -0.49 -6.81
N LEU A 7 12.36 -0.85 -6.31
CA LEU A 7 12.27 -1.88 -5.28
C LEU A 7 12.71 -3.23 -5.86
N GLU A 8 13.45 -3.96 -5.07
CA GLU A 8 13.78 -5.36 -5.33
C GLU A 8 13.06 -6.27 -4.33
N LEU A 9 13.20 -7.57 -4.53
CA LEU A 9 12.51 -8.57 -3.70
C LEU A 9 12.94 -8.48 -2.23
N GLU A 10 14.17 -8.11 -1.95
CA GLU A 10 14.69 -8.00 -0.58
C GLU A 10 13.94 -6.93 0.22
N GLU A 11 13.80 -5.73 -0.32
CA GLU A 11 13.03 -4.65 0.31
C GLU A 11 11.57 -5.04 0.50
N ALA A 12 10.97 -5.67 -0.53
CA ALA A 12 9.58 -6.12 -0.45
C ALA A 12 9.37 -7.14 0.68
N LYS A 13 10.30 -8.08 0.86
CA LYS A 13 10.23 -9.07 1.95
C LYS A 13 10.39 -8.45 3.33
N VAL A 14 11.28 -7.47 3.48
CA VAL A 14 11.44 -6.71 4.73
C VAL A 14 10.13 -6.04 5.10
N MET A 15 9.46 -5.42 4.14
CA MET A 15 8.18 -4.74 4.34
C MET A 15 7.05 -5.71 4.71
N VAL A 16 6.93 -6.82 3.99
CA VAL A 16 5.91 -7.84 4.25
C VAL A 16 6.08 -8.46 5.64
N GLU A 17 7.31 -8.79 6.03
CA GLU A 17 7.58 -9.37 7.36
C GLU A 17 7.21 -8.40 8.48
N ALA A 18 7.55 -7.12 8.36
CA ALA A 18 7.20 -6.10 9.35
C ALA A 18 5.69 -5.89 9.47
N ALA A 19 4.98 -5.85 8.34
CA ALA A 19 3.52 -5.75 8.34
C ALA A 19 2.89 -6.98 9.00
N LYS A 20 3.37 -8.17 8.69
CA LYS A 20 2.90 -9.42 9.29
C LYS A 20 3.11 -9.43 10.80
N GLN A 21 4.30 -9.07 11.27
CA GLN A 21 4.61 -8.98 12.69
C GLN A 21 3.67 -7.99 13.40
N ARG A 22 3.45 -6.81 12.80
CA ARG A 22 2.52 -5.83 13.38
C ARG A 22 1.09 -6.35 13.41
N SER A 23 0.66 -7.05 12.39
CA SER A 23 -0.66 -7.67 12.34
C SER A 23 -0.85 -8.71 13.45
N GLU A 24 0.17 -9.54 13.69
CA GLU A 24 0.18 -10.49 14.81
C GLU A 24 0.06 -9.78 16.17
N GLU A 25 0.82 -8.70 16.39
CA GLU A 25 0.79 -7.91 17.62
C GLU A 25 -0.59 -7.32 17.92
N ILE A 26 -1.32 -6.88 16.89
CA ILE A 26 -2.66 -6.29 17.03
C ILE A 26 -3.79 -7.29 16.84
N GLY A 27 -3.48 -8.57 16.64
CA GLY A 27 -4.46 -9.66 16.58
C GLY A 27 -5.28 -9.69 15.29
N VAL A 28 -4.69 -9.32 14.15
CA VAL A 28 -5.36 -9.29 12.84
C VAL A 28 -4.71 -10.28 11.88
N LEU A 29 -5.52 -10.96 11.07
CA LEU A 29 -5.06 -11.85 10.01
C LEU A 29 -5.13 -11.13 8.67
N GLU A 30 -3.96 -10.76 8.15
CA GLU A 30 -3.82 -9.94 6.95
C GLU A 30 -3.39 -10.74 5.72
N SER A 31 -3.78 -10.21 4.57
CA SER A 31 -3.04 -10.39 3.31
C SER A 31 -2.25 -9.11 3.04
N ILE A 32 -0.99 -9.26 2.66
CA ILE A 32 -0.03 -8.17 2.50
C ILE A 32 0.59 -8.28 1.12
N CYS A 33 0.55 -7.21 0.34
CA CYS A 33 1.13 -7.17 -1.00
C CYS A 33 2.04 -5.96 -1.15
N VAL A 34 3.25 -6.17 -1.62
CA VAL A 34 4.18 -5.10 -2.04
C VAL A 34 4.36 -5.21 -3.55
N VAL A 35 4.08 -4.12 -4.26
CA VAL A 35 4.20 -4.03 -5.72
C VAL A 35 5.32 -3.07 -6.12
N ASP A 36 5.84 -3.26 -7.32
CA ASP A 36 6.76 -2.34 -7.97
C ASP A 36 6.06 -1.07 -8.51
N ASP A 37 6.80 -0.22 -9.19
CA ASP A 37 6.30 1.01 -9.81
C ASP A 37 5.30 0.78 -10.96
N GLY A 38 5.25 -0.43 -11.51
CA GLY A 38 4.25 -0.87 -12.48
C GLY A 38 3.00 -1.47 -11.87
N GLY A 39 2.95 -1.63 -10.54
CA GLY A 39 1.80 -2.18 -9.82
C GLY A 39 1.76 -3.70 -9.75
N TYR A 40 2.85 -4.40 -10.11
CA TYR A 40 2.92 -5.86 -10.05
C TYR A 40 3.63 -6.35 -8.78
N PRO A 41 3.16 -7.47 -8.20
CA PRO A 41 3.70 -7.97 -6.95
C PRO A 41 5.16 -8.39 -7.05
N LEU A 42 5.96 -7.88 -6.09
CA LEU A 42 7.27 -8.41 -5.75
C LEU A 42 7.15 -9.47 -4.64
N ALA A 43 6.26 -9.22 -3.67
CA ALA A 43 5.95 -10.16 -2.60
C ALA A 43 4.47 -10.03 -2.21
N LEU A 44 3.82 -11.17 -2.00
CA LEU A 44 2.45 -11.26 -1.51
C LEU A 44 2.35 -12.44 -0.56
N GLU A 45 1.88 -12.18 0.66
CA GLU A 45 1.63 -13.22 1.65
C GLU A 45 0.21 -13.12 2.20
N ARG A 46 -0.42 -14.27 2.39
CA ARG A 46 -1.66 -14.41 3.13
C ARG A 46 -1.37 -15.16 4.42
N MET A 47 -1.63 -14.51 5.56
CA MET A 47 -1.50 -15.16 6.87
C MET A 47 -2.47 -16.33 6.98
N ASN A 48 -2.10 -17.35 7.73
CA ASN A 48 -2.96 -18.49 7.97
C ASN A 48 -4.27 -18.05 8.62
N GLY A 49 -5.40 -18.45 8.02
CA GLY A 49 -6.72 -18.05 8.48
C GLY A 49 -7.24 -16.71 7.93
N ALA A 50 -6.43 -15.94 7.21
CA ALA A 50 -6.89 -14.73 6.53
C ALA A 50 -7.89 -15.05 5.41
N ARG A 51 -8.77 -14.09 5.09
CA ARG A 51 -9.82 -14.27 4.08
C ARG A 51 -9.24 -14.63 2.73
N VAL A 52 -9.90 -15.53 2.01
CA VAL A 52 -9.46 -15.98 0.67
C VAL A 52 -9.51 -14.88 -0.40
N THR A 53 -10.33 -13.86 -0.20
CA THR A 53 -10.42 -12.67 -1.06
C THR A 53 -9.32 -11.64 -0.76
N GLY A 54 -8.67 -11.74 0.38
CA GLY A 54 -7.68 -10.79 0.88
C GLY A 54 -6.50 -10.56 -0.06
N PRO A 55 -5.88 -11.59 -0.65
CA PRO A 55 -4.73 -11.40 -1.53
C PRO A 55 -5.01 -10.49 -2.72
N GLN A 56 -6.15 -10.67 -3.39
CA GLN A 56 -6.52 -9.83 -4.52
C GLN A 56 -6.81 -8.40 -4.08
N ILE A 57 -7.50 -8.21 -2.95
CA ILE A 57 -7.81 -6.88 -2.41
C ILE A 57 -6.52 -6.16 -1.99
N ALA A 58 -5.60 -6.85 -1.33
CA ALA A 58 -4.30 -6.28 -0.96
C ALA A 58 -3.51 -5.85 -2.20
N TRP A 59 -3.47 -6.67 -3.24
CA TRP A 59 -2.84 -6.31 -4.51
C TRP A 59 -3.53 -5.11 -5.16
N ASN A 60 -4.85 -5.08 -5.23
CA ASN A 60 -5.61 -3.95 -5.80
C ASN A 60 -5.29 -2.63 -5.07
N LYS A 61 -5.21 -2.66 -3.75
CA LYS A 61 -4.82 -1.50 -2.94
C LYS A 61 -3.38 -1.05 -3.24
N ALA A 62 -2.44 -1.98 -3.27
CA ALA A 62 -1.05 -1.68 -3.60
C ALA A 62 -0.89 -1.14 -5.03
N PHE A 63 -1.55 -1.79 -6.01
CA PHE A 63 -1.61 -1.36 -7.40
C PHE A 63 -2.10 0.07 -7.54
N THR A 64 -3.22 0.39 -6.90
CA THR A 64 -3.82 1.72 -6.94
C THR A 64 -2.90 2.77 -6.32
N ALA A 65 -2.34 2.47 -5.14
CA ALA A 65 -1.45 3.38 -4.44
C ALA A 65 -0.18 3.69 -5.25
N ALA A 66 0.44 2.68 -5.86
CA ALA A 66 1.62 2.86 -6.71
C ALA A 66 1.28 3.65 -7.98
N GLY A 67 0.25 3.23 -8.71
CA GLY A 67 -0.09 3.81 -10.02
C GLY A 67 -0.68 5.20 -9.94
N HIS A 68 -1.51 5.48 -8.93
CA HIS A 68 -2.14 6.80 -8.75
C HIS A 68 -1.39 7.70 -7.75
N LYS A 69 -0.29 7.21 -7.19
CA LYS A 69 0.61 7.96 -6.29
C LYS A 69 -0.13 8.57 -5.10
N ARG A 70 -1.08 7.82 -4.55
CA ARG A 70 -1.99 8.30 -3.51
C ARG A 70 -2.37 7.17 -2.56
N SER A 71 -2.40 7.47 -1.25
CA SER A 71 -3.01 6.56 -0.27
C SER A 71 -4.48 6.34 -0.61
N THR A 72 -4.92 5.08 -0.63
CA THR A 72 -6.21 4.71 -1.22
C THR A 72 -7.43 5.26 -0.49
N HIS A 73 -7.35 5.48 0.82
CA HIS A 73 -8.44 6.09 1.60
C HIS A 73 -8.74 7.55 1.20
N LEU A 74 -7.75 8.26 0.63
CA LEU A 74 -7.94 9.65 0.21
C LEU A 74 -8.95 9.81 -0.95
N PHE A 75 -9.26 8.72 -1.65
CA PHE A 75 -10.32 8.74 -2.67
C PHE A 75 -11.72 8.84 -2.06
N ASN A 76 -11.93 8.31 -0.86
CA ASN A 76 -13.23 8.24 -0.19
C ASN A 76 -13.31 8.98 1.14
N THR A 77 -12.30 9.79 1.48
CA THR A 77 -12.35 10.60 2.70
C THR A 77 -13.26 11.80 2.50
N ALA A 78 -14.33 11.87 3.28
CA ALA A 78 -15.28 12.98 3.25
C ALA A 78 -14.62 14.29 3.75
N PRO A 79 -15.05 15.48 3.23
CA PRO A 79 -16.05 15.67 2.16
C PRO A 79 -15.45 15.66 0.74
N ASN A 80 -14.11 15.65 0.62
CA ASN A 80 -13.42 15.99 -0.62
C ASN A 80 -12.85 14.78 -1.38
N GLY A 81 -13.09 13.56 -0.91
CA GLY A 81 -12.64 12.36 -1.63
C GLY A 81 -13.21 12.30 -3.03
N PRO A 82 -12.37 12.27 -4.08
CA PRO A 82 -12.85 12.43 -5.45
C PRO A 82 -13.73 11.28 -5.93
N ALA A 83 -13.65 10.11 -5.34
CA ALA A 83 -14.49 8.96 -5.68
C ALA A 83 -15.81 8.88 -4.89
N LEU A 84 -16.06 9.82 -3.99
CA LEU A 84 -17.34 9.89 -3.27
C LEU A 84 -18.49 10.19 -4.22
N PRO A 85 -19.72 9.70 -3.93
CA PRO A 85 -20.90 10.04 -4.71
C PRO A 85 -21.06 11.55 -4.88
N GLY A 86 -21.25 12.00 -6.13
CA GLY A 86 -21.37 13.41 -6.49
C GLY A 86 -20.04 14.12 -6.74
N ASN A 87 -18.90 13.50 -6.49
CA ASN A 87 -17.58 14.07 -6.78
C ASN A 87 -17.06 13.63 -8.16
N GLU A 88 -16.04 14.33 -8.65
CA GLU A 88 -15.63 14.27 -10.08
C GLU A 88 -15.11 12.92 -10.56
N ALA A 89 -14.55 12.11 -9.67
CA ALA A 89 -14.01 10.80 -10.00
C ALA A 89 -14.89 9.65 -9.49
N PHE A 90 -16.17 9.90 -9.20
CA PHE A 90 -17.09 8.83 -8.85
C PHE A 90 -17.15 7.78 -9.96
N GLY A 91 -16.93 6.51 -9.60
CA GLY A 91 -16.86 5.40 -10.57
C GLY A 91 -15.44 5.01 -10.99
N ILE A 92 -14.40 5.74 -10.56
CA ILE A 92 -13.01 5.39 -10.87
C ILE A 92 -12.65 3.96 -10.42
N GLN A 93 -13.32 3.45 -9.40
CA GLN A 93 -13.12 2.09 -8.88
C GLN A 93 -13.45 0.99 -9.91
N TRP A 94 -14.18 1.30 -10.96
CA TRP A 94 -14.47 0.36 -12.05
C TRP A 94 -13.34 0.29 -13.09
N SER A 95 -12.37 1.20 -13.03
CA SER A 95 -11.20 1.21 -13.91
C SER A 95 -10.33 -0.02 -13.68
N PHE A 96 -9.60 -0.40 -14.72
CA PHE A 96 -8.69 -1.57 -14.68
C PHE A 96 -9.40 -2.87 -14.27
N GLU A 97 -10.61 -3.09 -14.82
CA GLU A 97 -11.41 -4.29 -14.52
C GLU A 97 -11.71 -4.44 -13.00
N GLY A 98 -11.94 -3.33 -12.31
CA GLY A 98 -12.22 -3.32 -10.86
C GLY A 98 -11.00 -3.43 -9.96
N LYS A 99 -9.79 -3.35 -10.50
CA LYS A 99 -8.57 -3.38 -9.68
C LYS A 99 -8.28 -2.08 -8.94
N PHE A 100 -8.97 -1.01 -9.28
CA PHE A 100 -8.79 0.30 -8.66
C PHE A 100 -9.50 0.35 -7.30
N ALA A 101 -8.74 0.28 -6.21
CA ALA A 101 -9.29 0.32 -4.85
C ALA A 101 -9.35 1.75 -4.32
N VAL A 102 -10.50 2.15 -3.78
CA VAL A 102 -10.74 3.52 -3.29
C VAL A 102 -10.94 3.60 -1.77
N PHE A 103 -10.60 2.56 -1.04
CA PHE A 103 -10.76 2.48 0.41
C PHE A 103 -9.42 2.18 1.10
N VAL A 104 -9.38 2.37 2.42
CA VAL A 104 -8.17 2.35 3.23
C VAL A 104 -7.36 1.06 3.11
N GLY A 105 -6.03 1.18 3.19
CA GLY A 105 -5.10 0.06 3.28
C GLY A 105 -4.10 -0.04 2.12
N GLY A 106 -4.09 0.91 1.20
CA GLY A 106 -3.04 1.03 0.19
C GLY A 106 -2.22 2.30 0.40
N PHE A 107 -0.90 2.16 0.39
CA PHE A 107 0.04 3.28 0.62
C PHE A 107 1.12 3.28 -0.46
N PRO A 108 1.39 4.44 -1.09
CA PRO A 108 2.55 4.56 -1.98
C PRO A 108 3.85 4.34 -1.21
N ILE A 109 4.81 3.71 -1.86
CA ILE A 109 6.19 3.63 -1.37
C ILE A 109 6.95 4.78 -2.01
N VAL A 110 7.30 5.77 -1.19
CA VAL A 110 7.99 6.98 -1.63
C VAL A 110 9.41 6.98 -1.10
N VAL A 111 10.37 6.98 -2.01
CA VAL A 111 11.80 7.06 -1.70
C VAL A 111 12.41 8.23 -2.45
N ASP A 112 13.13 9.11 -1.73
CA ASP A 112 13.74 10.32 -2.28
C ASP A 112 12.76 11.20 -3.10
N GLY A 113 11.51 11.28 -2.61
CA GLY A 113 10.44 12.06 -3.24
C GLY A 113 9.74 11.39 -4.43
N GLU A 114 10.15 10.18 -4.83
CA GLU A 114 9.56 9.43 -5.94
C GLU A 114 8.76 8.23 -5.47
N VAL A 115 7.63 8.00 -6.10
CA VAL A 115 6.85 6.77 -5.89
C VAL A 115 7.48 5.63 -6.67
N ILE A 116 8.01 4.63 -5.96
CA ILE A 116 8.70 3.49 -6.54
C ILE A 116 7.95 2.16 -6.35
N GLY A 117 6.76 2.21 -5.77
CA GLY A 117 5.92 1.05 -5.55
C GLY A 117 4.73 1.36 -4.67
N GLY A 118 4.11 0.33 -4.16
CA GLY A 118 2.98 0.42 -3.23
C GLY A 118 2.91 -0.79 -2.30
N VAL A 119 2.33 -0.58 -1.13
CA VAL A 119 2.00 -1.64 -0.18
C VAL A 119 0.50 -1.65 0.07
N GLY A 120 -0.10 -2.83 0.07
CA GLY A 120 -1.53 -3.03 0.29
C GLY A 120 -1.80 -4.07 1.37
N LEU A 121 -2.75 -3.78 2.23
CA LEU A 121 -3.16 -4.57 3.38
C LEU A 121 -4.65 -4.89 3.27
N SER A 122 -5.02 -6.12 3.55
CA SER A 122 -6.43 -6.54 3.59
C SER A 122 -6.66 -7.63 4.63
N GLY A 123 -7.44 -7.33 5.65
CA GLY A 123 -7.76 -8.28 6.71
C GLY A 123 -8.39 -7.66 7.93
N GLY A 124 -7.97 -6.46 8.31
CA GLY A 124 -8.46 -5.70 9.43
C GLY A 124 -9.53 -4.66 9.08
N ASN A 125 -9.81 -3.78 10.02
CA ASN A 125 -10.48 -2.52 9.76
C ASN A 125 -9.46 -1.48 9.24
N GLY A 126 -9.94 -0.28 8.90
CA GLY A 126 -9.08 0.75 8.32
C GLY A 126 -7.91 1.17 9.21
N GLU A 127 -8.10 1.23 10.50
CA GLU A 127 -7.05 1.57 11.47
C GLU A 127 -6.01 0.45 11.57
N GLN A 128 -6.44 -0.79 11.62
CA GLN A 128 -5.57 -1.96 11.69
C GLN A 128 -4.74 -2.12 10.42
N ASP A 129 -5.36 -2.01 9.24
CA ASP A 129 -4.67 -2.05 7.95
C ASP A 129 -3.63 -0.90 7.87
N THR A 130 -3.97 0.29 8.36
CA THR A 130 -3.06 1.44 8.41
C THR A 130 -1.86 1.17 9.32
N GLN A 131 -2.06 0.61 10.50
CA GLN A 131 -0.96 0.27 11.40
C GLN A 131 0.02 -0.73 10.77
N ALA A 132 -0.49 -1.76 10.11
CA ALA A 132 0.35 -2.73 9.43
C ALA A 132 1.10 -2.11 8.23
N GLY A 133 0.43 -1.24 7.47
CA GLY A 133 1.04 -0.51 6.35
C GLY A 133 2.15 0.44 6.80
N LEU A 134 1.92 1.18 7.88
CA LEU A 134 2.95 2.08 8.45
C LEU A 134 4.15 1.29 8.99
N ALA A 135 3.93 0.11 9.57
CA ALA A 135 5.01 -0.78 9.99
C ALA A 135 5.87 -1.23 8.80
N ALA A 136 5.25 -1.55 7.67
CA ALA A 136 5.97 -1.88 6.44
C ALA A 136 6.84 -0.71 5.94
N LEU A 137 6.28 0.49 5.86
CA LEU A 137 7.00 1.69 5.43
C LEU A 137 8.16 2.03 6.40
N LYS A 138 7.92 1.89 7.70
CA LYS A 138 8.95 2.10 8.72
C LYS A 138 10.10 1.11 8.61
N ALA A 139 9.80 -0.14 8.35
CA ALA A 139 10.82 -1.17 8.16
C ALA A 139 11.68 -0.89 6.92
N LEU A 140 11.08 -0.40 5.83
CA LEU A 140 11.84 0.04 4.66
C LEU A 140 12.73 1.25 4.98
N GLN A 141 12.21 2.23 5.72
CA GLN A 141 13.00 3.38 6.18
C GLN A 141 14.23 2.94 6.98
N ASP A 142 14.04 2.01 7.91
CA ASP A 142 15.14 1.51 8.74
C ASP A 142 16.14 0.68 7.91
N HIS A 143 15.65 -0.12 6.98
CA HIS A 143 16.48 -0.93 6.08
C HIS A 143 17.36 -0.07 5.16
N LEU A 144 16.85 1.06 4.66
CA LEU A 144 17.57 1.96 3.76
C LEU A 144 18.34 3.09 4.46
N ARG A 145 18.31 3.13 5.80
CA ARG A 145 18.90 4.23 6.58
C ARG A 145 20.38 4.45 6.28
N GLU A 146 21.18 3.40 6.24
CA GLU A 146 22.62 3.48 5.99
C GLU A 146 22.96 3.84 4.53
N SER A 147 22.04 3.57 3.63
CA SER A 147 22.17 3.94 2.21
C SER A 147 21.87 5.41 1.93
N GLY A 148 21.40 6.15 2.93
CA GLY A 148 21.12 7.58 2.83
C GLY A 148 19.84 7.95 2.10
N HIS A 149 18.95 6.98 1.85
CA HIS A 149 17.66 7.22 1.22
C HIS A 149 16.61 7.69 2.22
N GLU A 150 15.79 8.64 1.80
CA GLU A 150 14.66 9.14 2.56
C GLU A 150 13.38 8.37 2.17
N VAL A 151 12.72 7.75 3.16
CA VAL A 151 11.45 7.03 2.97
C VAL A 151 10.34 7.78 3.71
N VAL A 152 9.21 8.01 3.03
CA VAL A 152 8.04 8.63 3.65
C VAL A 152 7.28 7.57 4.47
N VAL A 153 7.04 7.87 5.75
CA VAL A 153 6.28 7.01 6.68
C VAL A 153 5.09 7.80 7.19
N GLU A 154 4.04 7.84 6.39
CA GLU A 154 2.80 8.58 6.66
C GLU A 154 1.60 7.78 6.17
N ALA A 155 0.42 8.02 6.78
CA ALA A 155 -0.83 7.43 6.30
C ALA A 155 -1.38 8.18 5.07
N ASP A 156 -1.26 9.51 5.05
CA ASP A 156 -1.85 10.37 4.02
C ASP A 156 -0.80 10.82 3.01
N ILE A 157 -0.57 9.99 1.98
CA ILE A 157 0.40 10.30 0.92
C ILE A 157 -0.35 10.67 -0.36
N LYS A 158 0.01 11.81 -0.93
CA LYS A 158 -0.46 12.28 -2.25
C LYS A 158 0.71 12.97 -2.97
N LYS A 159 1.14 12.39 -4.10
CA LYS A 159 2.26 12.88 -4.92
C LYS A 159 1.81 13.29 -6.31
#